data_6d6a594fdb950a47bcb8756b395822dd
#
_entry.id   6d6a594fdb950a47bcb8756b395822dd
#
_cell.length_a   1.000
_cell.length_b   1.000
_cell.length_c   1.000
_cell.angle_alpha   90.00
_cell.angle_beta   90.00
_cell.angle_gamma   90.00
#
_symmetry.space_group_name_H-M   'P 1'
#
loop_
_entity.id
_entity.type
_entity.pdbx_description
1 polymer ?
#
loop_
_entity_poly.entity_id
_entity_poly.type
_entity_poly.pdbx_seq_one_letter_code
_entity_poly.pdbx_strand_id
1 'polypeptide(L)'
;MAAANDQDSVMGADLATTLLAEGRRSRLVQRLREDLQIVESIDMDVTVMEQGSVVMLEACCPEDQIEQVEAVIEEELKRARVDAIADDELHRAQQLVGNGLRFSLEAPGSVAAIAGSQSLWGRTQALLSPLTYLQTWTVERLQQSLLPRLQPDQAFTLFALPEDSE
;
A
#
# COMPACT_ATOMS: atom_id res chain seq x y z
N MET A 1 -5.15 5.21 -8.17
CA MET A 1 -4.96 6.07 -7.01
C MET A 1 -4.19 7.33 -7.35
N ALA A 2 -3.03 7.24 -7.95
CA ALA A 2 -2.18 8.38 -8.28
C ALA A 2 -1.62 8.24 -9.69
N ALA A 3 -1.35 9.35 -10.38
CA ALA A 3 -0.58 9.38 -11.62
C ALA A 3 0.89 9.63 -11.31
N ALA A 4 1.80 9.15 -12.17
CA ALA A 4 3.23 9.23 -11.91
C ALA A 4 3.78 10.67 -11.76
N ASN A 5 3.15 11.66 -12.37
CA ASN A 5 3.52 13.07 -12.24
C ASN A 5 3.02 13.73 -10.95
N ASP A 6 2.05 13.11 -10.24
CA ASP A 6 1.52 13.60 -8.96
C ASP A 6 2.21 12.88 -7.79
N GLN A 7 3.41 13.33 -7.46
CA GLN A 7 4.23 12.71 -6.42
C GLN A 7 3.60 12.78 -5.03
N ASP A 8 2.81 13.79 -4.73
CA ASP A 8 2.12 13.91 -3.45
C ASP A 8 1.07 12.80 -3.30
N SER A 9 0.24 12.58 -4.32
CA SER A 9 -0.72 11.46 -4.32
C SER A 9 -0.04 10.09 -4.34
N VAL A 10 1.13 9.96 -4.98
CA VAL A 10 1.93 8.72 -4.92
C VAL A 10 2.36 8.43 -3.48
N MET A 11 2.90 9.43 -2.76
CA MET A 11 3.27 9.24 -1.36
C MET A 11 2.08 8.90 -0.46
N GLY A 12 0.93 9.48 -0.73
CA GLY A 12 -0.29 9.11 -0.03
C GLY A 12 -0.75 7.68 -0.33
N ALA A 13 -0.58 7.21 -1.57
CA ALA A 13 -0.88 5.82 -1.92
C ALA A 13 0.06 4.84 -1.19
N ASP A 14 1.37 5.13 -1.15
CA ASP A 14 2.35 4.36 -0.39
C ASP A 14 2.00 4.33 1.12
N LEU A 15 1.55 5.45 1.68
CA LEU A 15 1.09 5.50 3.07
C LEU A 15 -0.16 4.64 3.30
N ALA A 16 -1.11 4.65 2.38
CA ALA A 16 -2.35 3.87 2.51
C ALA A 16 -2.04 2.36 2.47
N THR A 17 -1.22 1.89 1.52
CA THR A 17 -0.83 0.48 1.44
C THR A 17 0.01 0.04 2.63
N THR A 18 0.98 0.87 3.06
CA THR A 18 1.80 0.61 4.25
C THR A 18 0.97 0.52 5.53
N LEU A 19 0.02 1.42 5.73
CA LEU A 19 -0.89 1.38 6.88
C LEU A 19 -1.71 0.09 6.90
N LEU A 20 -2.17 -0.35 5.73
CA LEU A 20 -3.04 -1.52 5.60
C LEU A 20 -2.27 -2.84 5.69
N ALA A 21 -1.11 -2.98 5.05
CA ALA A 21 -0.47 -4.29 4.87
C ALA A 21 1.02 -4.37 5.23
N GLU A 22 1.73 -3.27 5.57
CA GLU A 22 3.15 -3.36 5.85
C GLU A 22 3.47 -3.48 7.34
N GLY A 23 4.15 -4.59 7.69
CA GLY A 23 4.60 -4.92 9.04
C GLY A 23 3.50 -5.47 9.94
N ARG A 24 3.92 -6.12 11.04
CA ARG A 24 3.03 -6.89 11.94
C ARG A 24 1.86 -6.12 12.55
N ARG A 25 1.96 -4.80 12.65
CA ARG A 25 0.94 -3.93 13.24
C ARG A 25 0.05 -3.25 12.20
N SER A 26 0.20 -3.56 10.90
CA SER A 26 -0.73 -3.10 9.88
C SER A 26 -2.06 -3.84 9.98
N ARG A 27 -3.13 -3.21 9.53
CA ARG A 27 -4.50 -3.70 9.78
C ARG A 27 -4.75 -5.09 9.23
N LEU A 28 -4.41 -5.32 7.97
CA LEU A 28 -4.61 -6.62 7.31
C LEU A 28 -3.70 -7.71 7.90
N VAL A 29 -2.41 -7.39 8.13
CA VAL A 29 -1.48 -8.36 8.74
C VAL A 29 -1.93 -8.71 10.14
N GLN A 30 -2.28 -7.72 10.96
CA GLN A 30 -2.77 -7.96 12.32
C GLN A 30 -4.02 -8.85 12.29
N ARG A 31 -5.00 -8.53 11.45
CA ARG A 31 -6.26 -9.25 11.40
C ARG A 31 -6.14 -10.66 10.84
N LEU A 32 -5.53 -10.80 9.66
CA LEU A 32 -5.50 -12.08 8.91
C LEU A 32 -4.41 -13.03 9.40
N ARG A 33 -3.21 -12.48 9.69
CA ARG A 33 -2.05 -13.31 10.02
C ARG A 33 -1.87 -13.51 11.52
N GLU A 34 -2.01 -12.43 12.33
CA GLU A 34 -1.72 -12.51 13.77
C GLU A 34 -2.95 -12.97 14.57
N ASP A 35 -4.14 -12.42 14.30
CA ASP A 35 -5.35 -12.71 15.08
C ASP A 35 -6.06 -13.98 14.57
N LEU A 36 -6.39 -14.06 13.29
CA LEU A 36 -7.14 -15.17 12.69
C LEU A 36 -6.22 -16.33 12.26
N GLN A 37 -4.96 -16.04 11.95
CA GLN A 37 -3.98 -17.04 11.48
C GLN A 37 -4.44 -17.84 10.25
N ILE A 38 -5.16 -17.21 9.33
CA ILE A 38 -5.71 -17.81 8.11
C ILE A 38 -4.91 -17.50 6.86
N VAL A 39 -3.83 -16.71 6.95
CA VAL A 39 -2.89 -16.47 5.85
C VAL A 39 -1.46 -16.73 6.31
N GLU A 40 -0.63 -17.22 5.39
CA GLU A 40 0.83 -17.31 5.58
C GLU A 40 1.49 -15.94 5.36
N SER A 41 1.06 -15.26 4.29
CA SER A 41 1.52 -13.92 3.96
C SER A 41 0.38 -13.08 3.40
N ILE A 42 0.51 -11.78 3.58
CA ILE A 42 -0.33 -10.78 2.92
C ILE A 42 0.51 -9.55 2.68
N ASP A 43 0.46 -9.06 1.44
CA ASP A 43 1.19 -7.90 0.98
C ASP A 43 0.29 -6.99 0.14
N MET A 44 0.60 -5.71 0.09
CA MET A 44 -0.15 -4.73 -0.66
C MET A 44 0.78 -3.68 -1.26
N ASP A 45 0.80 -3.61 -2.58
CA ASP A 45 1.66 -2.71 -3.35
C ASP A 45 0.87 -1.75 -4.23
N VAL A 46 1.51 -0.63 -4.56
CA VAL A 46 1.02 0.30 -5.56
C VAL A 46 1.99 0.40 -6.74
N THR A 47 1.54 -0.04 -7.90
CA THR A 47 2.27 0.17 -9.17
C THR A 47 1.80 1.45 -9.83
N VAL A 48 2.69 2.44 -9.89
CA VAL A 48 2.40 3.77 -10.46
C VAL A 48 2.73 3.77 -11.94
N MET A 49 1.76 4.22 -12.75
CA MET A 49 1.87 4.39 -14.20
C MET A 49 1.67 5.86 -14.57
N GLU A 50 1.90 6.19 -15.84
CA GLU A 50 1.83 7.57 -16.35
C GLU A 50 0.53 8.29 -15.98
N GLN A 51 -0.61 7.65 -16.20
CA GLN A 51 -1.94 8.27 -16.04
C GLN A 51 -2.73 7.74 -14.84
N GLY A 52 -2.16 6.85 -14.05
CA GLY A 52 -2.86 6.24 -12.93
C GLY A 52 -1.99 5.28 -12.15
N SER A 53 -2.62 4.46 -11.33
CA SER A 53 -1.93 3.40 -10.58
C SER A 53 -2.85 2.21 -10.35
N VAL A 54 -2.25 1.05 -10.25
CA VAL A 54 -2.91 -0.19 -9.81
C VAL A 54 -2.45 -0.49 -8.40
N VAL A 55 -3.37 -0.80 -7.53
CA VAL A 55 -3.08 -1.40 -6.22
C VAL A 55 -3.27 -2.90 -6.35
N MET A 56 -2.27 -3.65 -5.99
CA MET A 56 -2.28 -5.10 -5.94
C MET A 56 -2.24 -5.54 -4.49
N LEU A 57 -3.10 -6.46 -4.13
CA LEU A 57 -3.10 -7.12 -2.84
C LEU A 57 -2.93 -8.61 -3.10
N GLU A 58 -1.93 -9.22 -2.49
CA GLU A 58 -1.63 -10.64 -2.60
C GLU A 58 -1.73 -11.28 -1.22
N ALA A 59 -2.39 -12.42 -1.15
CA ALA A 59 -2.46 -13.23 0.06
C ALA A 59 -2.20 -14.69 -0.26
N CYS A 60 -1.40 -15.36 0.57
CA CYS A 60 -1.20 -16.80 0.52
C CYS A 60 -1.93 -17.46 1.68
N CYS A 61 -2.83 -18.37 1.37
CA CYS A 61 -3.65 -19.07 2.38
C CYS A 61 -3.96 -20.50 1.94
N PRO A 62 -4.36 -21.39 2.86
CA PRO A 62 -4.96 -22.68 2.52
C PRO A 62 -6.22 -22.51 1.67
N GLU A 63 -6.47 -23.46 0.77
CA GLU A 63 -7.59 -23.41 -0.18
C GLU A 63 -8.95 -23.27 0.54
N ASP A 64 -9.14 -23.97 1.63
CA ASP A 64 -10.37 -23.94 2.44
C ASP A 64 -10.59 -22.61 3.18
N GLN A 65 -9.61 -21.72 3.18
CA GLN A 65 -9.69 -20.40 3.81
C GLN A 65 -9.92 -19.24 2.82
N ILE A 66 -9.88 -19.48 1.51
CA ILE A 66 -9.93 -18.45 0.46
C ILE A 66 -11.15 -17.53 0.64
N GLU A 67 -12.35 -18.09 0.77
CA GLU A 67 -13.58 -17.30 0.91
C GLU A 67 -13.56 -16.43 2.17
N GLN A 68 -13.03 -16.99 3.28
CA GLN A 68 -12.91 -16.24 4.53
C GLN A 68 -11.89 -15.12 4.43
N VAL A 69 -10.75 -15.36 3.80
CA VAL A 69 -9.70 -14.37 3.58
C VAL A 69 -10.23 -13.21 2.73
N GLU A 70 -10.92 -13.49 1.62
CA GLU A 70 -11.54 -12.48 0.77
C GLU A 70 -12.55 -11.63 1.54
N ALA A 71 -13.45 -12.26 2.29
CA ALA A 71 -14.45 -11.56 3.10
C ALA A 71 -13.83 -10.63 4.16
N VAL A 72 -12.75 -11.09 4.83
CA VAL A 72 -12.04 -10.29 5.83
C VAL A 72 -11.30 -9.12 5.18
N ILE A 73 -10.65 -9.34 4.02
CA ILE A 73 -10.01 -8.25 3.26
C ILE A 73 -11.03 -7.17 2.91
N GLU A 74 -12.19 -7.57 2.36
CA GLU A 74 -13.26 -6.62 2.04
C GLU A 74 -13.74 -5.84 3.26
N GLU A 75 -13.95 -6.53 4.38
CA GLU A 75 -14.39 -5.90 5.63
C GLU A 75 -13.36 -4.87 6.11
N GLU A 76 -12.08 -5.25 6.18
CA GLU A 76 -11.02 -4.36 6.67
C GLU A 76 -10.80 -3.15 5.75
N LEU A 77 -10.91 -3.31 4.43
CA LEU A 77 -10.85 -2.19 3.49
C LEU A 77 -12.08 -1.26 3.63
N LYS A 78 -13.27 -1.79 3.91
CA LYS A 78 -14.46 -1.00 4.23
C LYS A 78 -14.30 -0.25 5.56
N ARG A 79 -13.78 -0.93 6.59
CA ARG A 79 -13.51 -0.33 7.92
C ARG A 79 -12.48 0.78 7.86
N ALA A 80 -11.40 0.61 7.09
CA ALA A 80 -10.37 1.64 6.94
C ALA A 80 -10.91 2.98 6.41
N ARG A 81 -12.04 2.97 5.70
CA ARG A 81 -12.69 4.19 5.18
C ARG A 81 -13.52 4.93 6.22
N VAL A 82 -14.08 4.23 7.20
CA VAL A 82 -15.08 4.78 8.12
C VAL A 82 -14.62 4.77 9.59
N ASP A 83 -13.81 3.78 9.98
CA ASP A 83 -13.32 3.68 11.33
C ASP A 83 -12.17 4.67 11.57
N ALA A 84 -12.05 5.16 12.78
CA ALA A 84 -10.95 6.03 13.16
C ALA A 84 -9.60 5.32 12.92
N ILE A 85 -8.70 5.99 12.22
CA ILE A 85 -7.30 5.63 12.14
C ILE A 85 -6.59 6.38 13.26
N ALA A 86 -5.85 5.66 14.08
CA ALA A 86 -5.12 6.28 15.17
C ALA A 86 -3.88 7.04 14.64
N ASP A 87 -3.52 8.14 15.28
CA ASP A 87 -2.37 8.95 14.86
C ASP A 87 -1.06 8.16 14.86
N ASP A 88 -0.92 7.17 15.76
CA ASP A 88 0.25 6.30 15.81
C ASP A 88 0.32 5.31 14.64
N GLU A 89 -0.82 4.89 14.07
CA GLU A 89 -0.85 4.07 12.84
C GLU A 89 -0.30 4.88 11.66
N LEU A 90 -0.78 6.12 11.48
CA LEU A 90 -0.28 7.00 10.43
C LEU A 90 1.20 7.33 10.63
N HIS A 91 1.59 7.70 11.85
CA HIS A 91 2.98 8.03 12.16
C HIS A 91 3.93 6.85 11.88
N ARG A 92 3.53 5.62 12.24
CA ARG A 92 4.28 4.40 11.92
C ARG A 92 4.43 4.22 10.40
N ALA A 93 3.36 4.38 9.63
CA ALA A 93 3.40 4.28 8.17
C ALA A 93 4.34 5.34 7.57
N GLN A 94 4.26 6.60 8.02
CA GLN A 94 5.16 7.68 7.60
C GLN A 94 6.62 7.35 7.90
N GLN A 95 6.91 6.75 9.05
CA GLN A 95 8.28 6.32 9.39
C GLN A 95 8.77 5.20 8.48
N LEU A 96 7.94 4.18 8.21
CA LEU A 96 8.32 3.07 7.34
C LEU A 96 8.63 3.54 5.92
N VAL A 97 7.70 4.25 5.28
CA VAL A 97 7.88 4.80 3.93
C VAL A 97 9.08 5.75 3.89
N GLY A 98 9.19 6.66 4.86
CA GLY A 98 10.28 7.62 4.93
C GLY A 98 11.64 6.97 5.13
N ASN A 99 11.74 5.92 5.93
CA ASN A 99 12.98 5.16 6.13
C ASN A 99 13.34 4.36 4.87
N GLY A 100 12.37 3.69 4.23
CA GLY A 100 12.57 3.00 2.96
C GLY A 100 13.17 3.93 1.90
N LEU A 101 12.62 5.15 1.76
CA LEU A 101 13.18 6.13 0.84
C LEU A 101 14.60 6.56 1.22
N ARG A 102 14.89 6.82 2.51
CA ARG A 102 16.23 7.18 2.95
C ARG A 102 17.24 6.07 2.66
N PHE A 103 16.91 4.81 2.95
CA PHE A 103 17.77 3.67 2.66
C PHE A 103 17.99 3.49 1.14
N SER A 104 16.96 3.72 0.33
CA SER A 104 17.13 3.64 -1.13
C SER A 104 18.11 4.68 -1.68
N LEU A 105 18.26 5.82 -1.02
CA LEU A 105 19.21 6.88 -1.39
C LEU A 105 20.67 6.61 -0.94
N GLU A 106 20.93 5.56 -0.16
CA GLU A 106 22.30 5.17 0.20
C GLU A 106 23.04 4.46 -0.93
N ALA A 107 22.30 3.84 -1.88
CA ALA A 107 22.89 3.10 -3.00
C ALA A 107 22.91 3.97 -4.27
N PRO A 108 24.08 4.20 -4.90
CA PRO A 108 24.17 5.03 -6.11
C PRO A 108 23.27 4.55 -7.26
N GLY A 109 23.10 3.24 -7.42
CA GLY A 109 22.20 2.65 -8.41
C GLY A 109 20.74 3.03 -8.16
N SER A 110 20.28 3.01 -6.93
CA SER A 110 18.93 3.42 -6.56
C SER A 110 18.71 4.94 -6.76
N VAL A 111 19.72 5.76 -6.42
CA VAL A 111 19.69 7.20 -6.70
C VAL A 111 19.54 7.45 -8.19
N ALA A 112 20.32 6.76 -9.04
CA ALA A 112 20.21 6.88 -10.49
C ALA A 112 18.84 6.43 -11.02
N ALA A 113 18.28 5.35 -10.50
CA ALA A 113 16.95 4.84 -10.87
C ALA A 113 15.85 5.84 -10.48
N ILE A 114 15.89 6.39 -9.27
CA ILE A 114 14.93 7.40 -8.80
C ILE A 114 15.03 8.67 -9.64
N ALA A 115 16.25 9.17 -9.89
CA ALA A 115 16.47 10.36 -10.71
C ALA A 115 16.01 10.15 -12.15
N GLY A 116 16.28 8.97 -12.72
CA GLY A 116 15.81 8.57 -14.05
C GLY A 116 14.28 8.53 -14.14
N SER A 117 13.63 7.91 -13.15
CA SER A 117 12.17 7.87 -13.05
C SER A 117 11.57 9.28 -12.90
N GLN A 118 12.15 10.13 -12.08
CA GLN A 118 11.69 11.52 -11.95
C GLN A 118 11.78 12.28 -13.27
N SER A 119 12.91 12.13 -13.99
CA SER A 119 13.09 12.74 -15.30
C SER A 119 12.08 12.22 -16.32
N LEU A 120 11.87 10.90 -16.35
CA LEU A 120 10.92 10.24 -17.26
C LEU A 120 9.48 10.76 -17.06
N TRP A 121 9.08 10.96 -15.81
CA TRP A 121 7.73 11.44 -15.45
C TRP A 121 7.62 12.97 -15.42
N GLY A 122 8.63 13.71 -15.90
CA GLY A 122 8.64 15.16 -15.89
C GLY A 122 8.63 15.80 -14.49
N ARG A 123 9.04 15.07 -13.47
CA ARG A 123 9.16 15.61 -12.10
C ARG A 123 10.42 16.44 -11.97
N THR A 124 10.27 17.69 -11.58
CA THR A 124 11.39 18.64 -11.42
C THR A 124 11.81 18.84 -9.96
N GLN A 125 11.13 18.16 -9.03
CA GLN A 125 11.38 18.28 -7.59
C GLN A 125 12.71 17.61 -7.19
N ALA A 126 13.25 18.05 -6.06
CA ALA A 126 14.43 17.42 -5.49
C ALA A 126 14.14 15.95 -5.08
N LEU A 127 15.16 15.08 -5.07
CA LEU A 127 15.03 13.66 -4.71
C LEU A 127 14.43 13.43 -3.33
N LEU A 128 14.60 14.38 -2.41
CA LEU A 128 14.05 14.30 -1.04
C LEU A 128 12.65 14.92 -0.90
N SER A 129 12.07 15.52 -1.96
CA SER A 129 10.72 16.09 -1.92
C SER A 129 9.65 15.11 -1.43
N PRO A 130 9.70 13.80 -1.73
CA PRO A 130 8.76 12.82 -1.19
C PRO A 130 8.68 12.82 0.33
N LEU A 131 9.79 13.04 1.05
CA LEU A 131 9.79 13.13 2.52
C LEU A 131 8.98 14.32 3.04
N THR A 132 8.96 15.42 2.29
CA THR A 132 8.13 16.58 2.65
C THR A 132 6.65 16.28 2.43
N TYR A 133 6.30 15.66 1.31
CA TYR A 133 4.92 15.24 1.04
C TYR A 133 4.38 14.28 2.09
N LEU A 134 5.17 13.28 2.53
CA LEU A 134 4.76 12.36 3.59
C LEU A 134 4.26 13.06 4.84
N GLN A 135 4.89 14.19 5.22
CA GLN A 135 4.52 14.94 6.42
C GLN A 135 3.23 15.75 6.27
N THR A 136 2.77 15.99 5.04
CA THR A 136 1.52 16.73 4.78
C THR A 136 0.27 15.84 4.82
N TRP A 137 0.44 14.54 4.85
CA TRP A 137 -0.67 13.59 4.92
C TRP A 137 -1.17 13.45 6.35
N THR A 138 -2.47 13.67 6.52
CA THR A 138 -3.21 13.44 7.77
C THR A 138 -4.16 12.25 7.62
N VAL A 139 -4.67 11.76 8.72
CA VAL A 139 -5.69 10.70 8.74
C VAL A 139 -6.91 11.11 7.90
N GLU A 140 -7.42 12.32 8.13
CA GLU A 140 -8.58 12.84 7.41
C GLU A 140 -8.33 12.91 5.90
N ARG A 141 -7.13 13.33 5.50
CA ARG A 141 -6.77 13.40 4.09
C ARG A 141 -6.72 12.03 3.43
N LEU A 142 -6.15 11.01 4.11
CA LEU A 142 -6.15 9.63 3.63
C LEU A 142 -7.59 9.11 3.47
N GLN A 143 -8.43 9.30 4.48
CA GLN A 143 -9.82 8.83 4.48
C GLN A 143 -10.70 9.54 3.46
N GLN A 144 -10.43 10.79 3.13
CA GLN A 144 -11.22 11.54 2.18
C GLN A 144 -10.78 11.36 0.73
N SER A 145 -9.49 11.12 0.48
CA SER A 145 -8.95 11.18 -0.88
C SER A 145 -8.44 9.86 -1.44
N LEU A 146 -7.91 8.95 -0.61
CA LEU A 146 -7.24 7.74 -1.09
C LEU A 146 -7.96 6.45 -0.70
N LEU A 147 -8.29 6.26 0.57
CA LEU A 147 -8.97 5.03 1.02
C LEU A 147 -10.31 4.78 0.32
N PRO A 148 -11.13 5.80 -0.05
CA PRO A 148 -12.32 5.58 -0.84
C PRO A 148 -12.09 5.04 -2.25
N ARG A 149 -10.86 5.10 -2.75
CA ARG A 149 -10.47 4.55 -4.06
C ARG A 149 -10.14 3.06 -4.01
N LEU A 150 -9.94 2.50 -2.82
CA LEU A 150 -9.81 1.06 -2.60
C LEU A 150 -11.22 0.46 -2.53
N GLN A 151 -11.75 0.06 -3.65
CA GLN A 151 -13.11 -0.47 -3.78
C GLN A 151 -13.06 -1.96 -4.12
N PRO A 152 -13.20 -2.85 -3.13
CA PRO A 152 -13.13 -4.29 -3.36
C PRO A 152 -14.15 -4.81 -4.37
N ASP A 153 -15.35 -4.22 -4.36
CA ASP A 153 -16.45 -4.52 -5.29
C ASP A 153 -16.17 -4.14 -6.76
N GLN A 154 -15.11 -3.39 -7.02
CA GLN A 154 -14.61 -3.02 -8.35
C GLN A 154 -13.23 -3.63 -8.65
N ALA A 155 -12.74 -4.47 -7.76
CA ALA A 155 -11.46 -5.15 -7.94
C ALA A 155 -11.62 -6.38 -8.84
N PHE A 156 -10.52 -6.75 -9.48
CA PHE A 156 -10.39 -8.05 -10.13
C PHE A 156 -9.71 -9.00 -9.16
N THR A 157 -10.35 -10.14 -8.86
CA THR A 157 -9.79 -11.18 -8.00
C THR A 157 -9.32 -12.36 -8.84
N LEU A 158 -8.13 -12.86 -8.58
CA LEU A 158 -7.53 -14.04 -9.21
C LEU A 158 -7.15 -15.04 -8.13
N PHE A 159 -7.62 -16.27 -8.27
CA PHE A 159 -7.22 -17.39 -7.43
C PHE A 159 -6.27 -18.31 -8.21
N ALA A 160 -5.08 -18.52 -7.64
CA ALA A 160 -4.11 -19.49 -8.13
C ALA A 160 -4.16 -20.72 -7.22
N LEU A 161 -4.67 -21.81 -7.74
CA LEU A 161 -4.77 -23.09 -7.03
C LEU A 161 -3.67 -24.04 -7.51
N PRO A 162 -3.15 -24.94 -6.64
CA PRO A 162 -2.25 -26.00 -7.07
C PRO A 162 -2.97 -26.92 -8.07
N GLU A 163 -2.22 -27.45 -9.04
CA GLU A 163 -2.76 -28.54 -9.87
C GLU A 163 -3.04 -29.75 -8.98
N ASP A 164 -4.21 -30.37 -9.18
CA ASP A 164 -4.50 -31.64 -8.53
C ASP A 164 -3.42 -32.65 -8.92
N SER A 165 -2.62 -33.09 -7.95
CA SER A 165 -1.65 -34.17 -8.17
C SER A 165 -2.46 -35.48 -8.38
N GLU A 166 -2.52 -35.94 -9.65
CA GLU A 166 -3.03 -37.28 -9.98
C GLU A 166 -2.29 -38.40 -9.23
#